data_0c167d3dbbf50e9f8cb515d525e92956
#
_entry.id   0c167d3dbbf50e9f8cb515d525e92956
#
_cell.length_a   1.000
_cell.length_b   1.000
_cell.length_c   1.000
_cell.angle_alpha   90.00
_cell.angle_beta   90.00
_cell.angle_gamma   90.00
#
_symmetry.space_group_name_H-M   'P 1'
#
loop_
_entity.id
_entity.type
_entity.pdbx_description
1 polymer ?
#
loop_
_entity_poly.entity_id
_entity_poly.type
_entity_poly.pdbx_seq_one_letter_code
_entity_poly.pdbx_strand_id
1 'polypeptide(L)'
;IFYLPGKKAFKTGNLKEIELSDHFISPVFKVLAKNSHFEIACTVKLQNQTIPFAENECSSSLVFLHDKTIYLWQKPEDILQAEKFLKEGNIQLSKENWAEKMQKVIMPLIKEYHVEFDKSLIREIKSGEPEVKLQLQEKGDYLVFQPIFTYQGFETKATDKETITIPDGDKILIVHRNKEAEEGFLQKLEGL
;
A
#
# COMPACT_ATOMS: atom_id res chain seq x y z
N ILE A 1 -5.70 29.30 8.28
CA ILE A 1 -6.72 29.32 9.36
C ILE A 1 -7.69 28.21 9.03
N PHE A 2 -7.53 27.03 9.66
CA PHE A 2 -8.47 25.93 9.50
C PHE A 2 -9.63 26.12 10.48
N TYR A 3 -10.83 26.29 9.96
CA TYR A 3 -12.05 26.28 10.74
C TYR A 3 -12.43 24.81 10.97
N LEU A 4 -12.30 24.31 12.19
CA LEU A 4 -12.88 23.04 12.60
C LEU A 4 -14.35 23.25 12.91
N PRO A 5 -15.30 22.73 12.10
CA PRO A 5 -16.70 22.83 12.44
C PRO A 5 -17.05 21.78 13.48
N GLY A 6 -17.39 22.22 14.68
CA GLY A 6 -17.98 21.33 15.66
C GLY A 6 -17.58 21.61 17.11
N LYS A 7 -18.32 22.46 17.79
CA LYS A 7 -18.19 22.82 19.22
C LYS A 7 -18.52 21.66 20.16
N LYS A 8 -17.93 20.48 20.01
CA LYS A 8 -18.11 19.40 21.02
C LYS A 8 -16.83 18.71 21.48
N ALA A 9 -15.68 19.13 21.00
CA ALA A 9 -14.46 18.38 21.22
C ALA A 9 -13.65 18.75 22.48
N PHE A 10 -13.91 19.83 23.17
CA PHE A 10 -13.06 20.22 24.29
C PHE A 10 -13.85 20.54 25.57
N LYS A 11 -14.41 19.47 26.16
CA LYS A 11 -14.79 19.49 27.56
C LYS A 11 -13.71 18.77 28.36
N THR A 12 -12.64 19.42 28.65
CA THR A 12 -11.81 19.09 29.82
C THR A 12 -10.94 20.30 30.16
N GLY A 13 -10.98 20.69 31.41
CA GLY A 13 -10.37 21.88 31.95
C GLY A 13 -8.86 21.84 32.11
N ASN A 14 -8.13 21.19 31.20
CA ASN A 14 -6.69 21.32 31.05
C ASN A 14 -6.40 21.37 29.57
N LEU A 15 -6.18 22.55 29.03
CA LEU A 15 -5.57 22.75 27.71
C LEU A 15 -4.16 22.17 27.77
N LYS A 16 -4.05 20.89 27.43
CA LYS A 16 -2.75 20.29 27.12
C LYS A 16 -2.30 20.91 25.79
N GLU A 17 -1.10 21.40 25.74
CA GLU A 17 -0.48 21.82 24.49
C GLU A 17 -0.55 20.64 23.51
N ILE A 18 -1.21 20.86 22.39
CA ILE A 18 -1.30 19.92 21.28
C ILE A 18 -0.42 20.48 20.18
N GLU A 19 0.51 19.68 19.74
CA GLU A 19 1.44 20.02 18.65
C GLU A 19 0.87 19.60 17.31
N LEU A 20 1.14 20.35 16.26
CA LEU A 20 0.87 19.97 14.88
C LEU A 20 2.16 19.44 14.25
N SER A 21 2.11 18.22 13.74
CA SER A 21 3.25 17.64 13.04
C SER A 21 3.48 18.30 11.68
N ASP A 22 4.73 18.52 11.33
CA ASP A 22 5.13 18.93 9.99
C ASP A 22 5.12 17.76 8.98
N HIS A 23 4.92 16.53 9.46
CA HIS A 23 4.89 15.33 8.63
C HIS A 23 3.46 14.89 8.34
N PHE A 24 3.20 14.63 7.05
CA PHE A 24 1.97 13.98 6.62
C PHE A 24 2.08 12.48 6.79
N ILE A 25 0.94 11.86 7.05
CA ILE A 25 0.82 10.41 7.23
C ILE A 25 -0.07 9.78 6.17
N SER A 26 0.13 8.50 5.92
CA SER A 26 -0.76 7.68 5.10
C SER A 26 -1.09 6.37 5.82
N PRO A 27 -2.25 5.78 5.52
CA PRO A 27 -2.59 4.45 6.03
C PRO A 27 -1.61 3.40 5.54
N VAL A 28 -1.28 2.49 6.43
CA VAL A 28 -0.57 1.24 6.11
C VAL A 28 -1.49 0.09 6.48
N PHE A 29 -1.74 -0.79 5.55
CA PHE A 29 -2.61 -1.93 5.79
C PHE A 29 -1.80 -3.18 6.12
N LYS A 30 -2.28 -3.96 7.08
CA LYS A 30 -1.69 -5.25 7.44
C LYS A 30 -2.68 -6.36 7.19
N VAL A 31 -2.30 -7.33 6.40
CA VAL A 31 -3.09 -8.55 6.17
C VAL A 31 -2.55 -9.64 7.08
N LEU A 32 -3.35 -10.03 8.04
CA LEU A 32 -3.02 -10.98 9.10
C LEU A 32 -3.74 -12.30 8.86
N ALA A 33 -3.03 -13.40 8.99
CA ALA A 33 -3.62 -14.73 8.97
C ALA A 33 -4.13 -15.10 10.37
N LYS A 34 -5.43 -15.30 10.51
CA LYS A 34 -6.06 -15.84 11.71
C LYS A 34 -6.49 -17.30 11.46
N ASN A 35 -6.83 -18.02 12.52
CA ASN A 35 -7.21 -19.45 12.39
C ASN A 35 -8.36 -19.69 11.41
N SER A 36 -9.41 -18.87 11.47
CA SER A 36 -10.64 -19.03 10.68
C SER A 36 -10.83 -18.03 9.54
N HIS A 37 -10.08 -16.93 9.53
CA HIS A 37 -10.25 -15.83 8.58
C HIS A 37 -8.94 -15.09 8.34
N PHE A 38 -8.93 -14.21 7.35
CA PHE A 38 -7.91 -13.17 7.21
C PHE A 38 -8.45 -11.85 7.75
N GLU A 39 -7.57 -11.05 8.32
CA GLU A 39 -7.93 -9.75 8.86
C GLU A 39 -7.11 -8.66 8.20
N ILE A 40 -7.77 -7.61 7.72
CA ILE A 40 -7.08 -6.40 7.26
C ILE A 40 -7.19 -5.37 8.36
N ALA A 41 -6.05 -5.01 8.94
CA ALA A 41 -5.94 -3.94 9.92
C ALA A 41 -5.38 -2.68 9.27
N CYS A 42 -5.93 -1.53 9.66
CA CYS A 42 -5.38 -0.22 9.31
C CYS A 42 -4.44 0.24 10.40
N THR A 43 -3.27 0.68 10.01
CA THR A 43 -2.23 1.23 10.88
C THR A 43 -1.69 2.53 10.31
N VAL A 44 -0.98 3.30 11.11
CA VAL A 44 -0.27 4.50 10.69
C VAL A 44 1.21 4.33 11.02
N LYS A 45 2.08 4.67 10.09
CA LYS A 45 3.52 4.66 10.32
C LYS A 45 3.97 6.03 10.79
N LEU A 46 4.42 6.12 12.04
CA LEU A 46 5.01 7.31 12.61
C LEU A 46 6.50 7.06 12.87
N GLN A 47 7.37 7.72 12.12
CA GLN A 47 8.81 7.51 12.20
C GLN A 47 9.17 6.02 12.06
N ASN A 48 9.60 5.39 13.15
CA ASN A 48 10.00 3.99 13.19
C ASN A 48 8.95 3.05 13.85
N GLN A 49 7.78 3.59 14.19
CA GLN A 49 6.72 2.83 14.84
C GLN A 49 5.51 2.69 13.92
N THR A 50 4.83 1.57 14.04
CA THR A 50 3.55 1.35 13.37
C THR A 50 2.47 1.30 14.44
N ILE A 51 1.56 2.26 14.39
CA ILE A 51 0.51 2.46 15.39
C ILE A 51 -0.82 2.01 14.81
N PRO A 52 -1.58 1.12 15.50
CA PRO A 52 -2.92 0.76 15.08
C PRO A 52 -3.81 2.00 14.95
N PHE A 53 -4.62 2.08 13.90
CA PHE A 53 -5.52 3.20 13.73
C PHE A 53 -6.55 3.32 14.88
N ALA A 54 -6.88 2.19 15.51
CA ALA A 54 -7.74 2.16 16.70
C ALA A 54 -7.17 2.95 17.90
N GLU A 55 -5.86 3.24 17.92
CA GLU A 55 -5.21 4.07 18.94
C GLU A 55 -5.28 5.57 18.64
N ASN A 56 -6.02 5.98 17.59
CA ASN A 56 -6.30 7.40 17.35
C ASN A 56 -7.05 7.99 18.53
N GLU A 57 -6.46 8.92 19.24
CA GLU A 57 -7.05 9.60 20.39
C GLU A 57 -8.20 10.57 19.98
N CYS A 58 -8.36 10.79 18.68
CA CYS A 58 -9.41 11.62 18.11
C CYS A 58 -10.53 10.73 17.55
N SER A 59 -11.78 11.02 17.89
CA SER A 59 -12.95 10.34 17.32
C SER A 59 -13.27 10.72 15.87
N SER A 60 -12.43 11.56 15.25
CA SER A 60 -12.58 12.04 13.88
C SER A 60 -11.57 11.37 12.96
N SER A 61 -12.00 11.01 11.76
CA SER A 61 -11.14 10.51 10.69
C SER A 61 -10.33 11.61 9.98
N LEU A 62 -10.63 12.89 10.25
CA LEU A 62 -9.97 14.02 9.57
C LEU A 62 -8.50 14.17 9.94
N VAL A 63 -8.13 13.76 11.14
CA VAL A 63 -6.78 13.84 11.68
C VAL A 63 -6.47 12.59 12.50
N PHE A 64 -5.19 12.31 12.67
CA PHE A 64 -4.70 11.30 13.58
C PHE A 64 -4.03 11.99 14.76
N LEU A 65 -4.55 11.79 15.98
CA LEU A 65 -4.00 12.34 17.21
C LEU A 65 -3.34 11.21 18.00
N HIS A 66 -2.07 11.36 18.29
CA HIS A 66 -1.29 10.43 19.09
C HIS A 66 -0.23 11.17 19.90
N ASP A 67 -0.11 10.84 21.17
CA ASP A 67 0.85 11.46 22.10
C ASP A 67 0.85 12.99 22.04
N LYS A 68 -0.34 13.60 22.05
CA LYS A 68 -0.57 15.06 21.96
C LYS A 68 -0.12 15.70 20.65
N THR A 69 0.17 14.92 19.63
CA THR A 69 0.57 15.42 18.31
C THR A 69 -0.51 15.10 17.30
N ILE A 70 -0.95 16.13 16.57
CA ILE A 70 -1.88 16.00 15.44
C ILE A 70 -1.07 15.74 14.17
N TYR A 71 -1.45 14.70 13.45
CA TYR A 71 -0.92 14.38 12.13
C TYR A 71 -2.01 14.56 11.07
N LEU A 72 -1.64 15.15 9.96
CA LEU A 72 -2.51 15.34 8.80
C LEU A 72 -2.30 14.23 7.78
N TRP A 73 -3.36 13.84 7.09
CA TRP A 73 -3.28 12.86 6.03
C TRP A 73 -2.63 13.43 4.78
N GLN A 74 -1.89 12.60 4.06
CA GLN A 74 -1.19 12.97 2.85
C GLN A 74 -2.15 13.23 1.68
N LYS A 75 -3.27 12.48 1.62
CA LYS A 75 -4.26 12.53 0.55
C LYS A 75 -5.67 12.57 1.12
N PRO A 76 -6.64 13.21 0.43
CA PRO A 76 -8.05 13.17 0.82
C PRO A 76 -8.62 11.75 0.90
N GLU A 77 -8.17 10.85 0.02
CA GLU A 77 -8.58 9.44 -0.02
C GLU A 77 -8.19 8.69 1.26
N ASP A 78 -7.09 9.10 1.91
CA ASP A 78 -6.64 8.53 3.18
C ASP A 78 -7.68 8.75 4.28
N ILE A 79 -8.37 9.89 4.27
CA ILE A 79 -9.45 10.21 5.20
C ILE A 79 -10.61 9.24 5.04
N LEU A 80 -10.98 8.91 3.81
CA LEU A 80 -12.07 7.99 3.52
C LEU A 80 -11.75 6.57 4.01
N GLN A 81 -10.51 6.13 3.83
CA GLN A 81 -10.06 4.84 4.37
C GLN A 81 -10.06 4.86 5.90
N ALA A 82 -9.51 5.90 6.51
CA ALA A 82 -9.51 6.07 7.96
C ALA A 82 -10.95 6.06 8.53
N GLU A 83 -11.89 6.75 7.89
CA GLU A 83 -13.30 6.78 8.28
C GLU A 83 -13.93 5.39 8.25
N LYS A 84 -13.66 4.61 7.21
CA LYS A 84 -14.14 3.24 7.09
C LYS A 84 -13.66 2.38 8.27
N PHE A 85 -12.36 2.38 8.55
CA PHE A 85 -11.79 1.60 9.65
C PHE A 85 -12.19 2.12 11.04
N LEU A 86 -12.48 3.41 11.18
CA LEU A 86 -13.01 3.97 12.42
C LEU A 86 -14.43 3.47 12.71
N LYS A 87 -15.26 3.31 11.66
CA LYS A 87 -16.66 2.88 11.79
C LYS A 87 -16.80 1.36 11.86
N GLU A 88 -16.08 0.65 11.01
CA GLU A 88 -16.25 -0.79 10.79
C GLU A 88 -15.23 -1.64 11.56
N GLY A 89 -14.13 -1.02 12.01
CA GLY A 89 -13.01 -1.74 12.60
C GLY A 89 -12.19 -2.47 11.53
N ASN A 90 -11.45 -3.49 11.94
CA ASN A 90 -10.68 -4.32 11.04
C ASN A 90 -11.60 -5.16 10.13
N ILE A 91 -11.25 -5.24 8.85
CA ILE A 91 -12.04 -5.98 7.87
C ILE A 91 -11.70 -7.46 7.99
N GLN A 92 -12.72 -8.28 8.23
CA GLN A 92 -12.57 -9.73 8.27
C GLN A 92 -12.95 -10.34 6.92
N LEU A 93 -12.07 -11.18 6.38
CA LEU A 93 -12.26 -11.90 5.13
C LEU A 93 -12.25 -13.40 5.41
N SER A 94 -13.35 -14.09 5.09
CA SER A 94 -13.40 -15.56 5.17
C SER A 94 -12.30 -16.18 4.30
N LYS A 95 -11.76 -17.32 4.70
CA LYS A 95 -10.79 -18.08 3.89
C LYS A 95 -11.45 -18.70 2.64
N GLU A 96 -12.75 -18.85 2.66
CA GLU A 96 -13.50 -19.24 1.48
C GLU A 96 -13.43 -18.16 0.41
N ASN A 97 -13.24 -18.57 -0.85
CA ASN A 97 -13.09 -17.68 -1.99
C ASN A 97 -11.97 -16.64 -1.82
N TRP A 98 -10.88 -17.03 -1.15
CA TRP A 98 -9.74 -16.16 -0.89
C TRP A 98 -9.20 -15.49 -2.15
N ALA A 99 -9.02 -16.23 -3.25
CA ALA A 99 -8.52 -15.69 -4.51
C ALA A 99 -9.40 -14.55 -5.04
N GLU A 100 -10.72 -14.67 -4.95
CA GLU A 100 -11.65 -13.62 -5.36
C GLU A 100 -11.54 -12.39 -4.45
N LYS A 101 -11.46 -12.60 -3.13
CA LYS A 101 -11.30 -11.50 -2.15
C LYS A 101 -9.95 -10.81 -2.29
N MET A 102 -8.91 -11.56 -2.59
CA MET A 102 -7.61 -11.01 -2.92
C MET A 102 -7.73 -10.02 -4.08
N GLN A 103 -8.34 -10.44 -5.18
CA GLN A 103 -8.49 -9.59 -6.37
C GLN A 103 -9.38 -8.36 -6.11
N LYS A 104 -10.49 -8.53 -5.41
CA LYS A 104 -11.47 -7.46 -5.22
C LYS A 104 -11.14 -6.48 -4.09
N VAL A 105 -10.42 -6.93 -3.06
CA VAL A 105 -10.18 -6.12 -1.86
C VAL A 105 -8.71 -5.77 -1.71
N ILE A 106 -7.81 -6.76 -1.76
CA ILE A 106 -6.40 -6.56 -1.41
C ILE A 106 -5.61 -5.97 -2.58
N MET A 107 -5.82 -6.44 -3.80
CA MET A 107 -5.11 -5.92 -4.97
C MET A 107 -5.34 -4.42 -5.21
N PRO A 108 -6.56 -3.86 -5.05
CA PRO A 108 -6.76 -2.42 -5.08
C PRO A 108 -5.98 -1.67 -3.98
N LEU A 109 -5.92 -2.23 -2.75
CA LEU A 109 -5.13 -1.62 -1.68
C LEU A 109 -3.63 -1.60 -2.01
N ILE A 110 -3.08 -2.67 -2.57
CA ILE A 110 -1.66 -2.75 -2.96
C ILE A 110 -1.29 -1.71 -4.01
N LYS A 111 -2.22 -1.37 -4.91
CA LYS A 111 -1.99 -0.36 -5.95
C LYS A 111 -1.82 1.04 -5.37
N GLU A 112 -2.60 1.36 -4.35
CA GLU A 112 -2.71 2.72 -3.81
C GLU A 112 -1.90 2.92 -2.53
N TYR A 113 -1.72 1.86 -1.73
CA TYR A 113 -1.17 1.92 -0.39
C TYR A 113 -0.03 0.93 -0.18
N HIS A 114 0.70 1.16 0.91
CA HIS A 114 1.61 0.15 1.43
C HIS A 114 0.82 -0.92 2.17
N VAL A 115 1.00 -2.19 1.75
CA VAL A 115 0.33 -3.35 2.36
C VAL A 115 1.40 -4.31 2.86
N GLU A 116 1.38 -4.56 4.17
CA GLU A 116 2.21 -5.56 4.83
C GLU A 116 1.43 -6.87 4.97
N PHE A 117 2.09 -7.99 4.77
CA PHE A 117 1.47 -9.31 4.89
C PHE A 117 2.10 -10.09 6.02
N ASP A 118 1.30 -10.89 6.71
CA ASP A 118 1.80 -11.90 7.62
C ASP A 118 2.77 -12.83 6.86
N LYS A 119 3.90 -13.15 7.46
CA LYS A 119 4.95 -13.98 6.87
C LYS A 119 4.41 -15.36 6.40
N SER A 120 3.42 -15.90 7.09
CA SER A 120 2.78 -17.16 6.71
C SER A 120 2.03 -17.10 5.37
N LEU A 121 1.67 -15.89 4.93
CA LEU A 121 0.98 -15.63 3.66
C LEU A 121 1.94 -15.36 2.52
N ILE A 122 3.21 -15.13 2.81
CA ILE A 122 4.18 -14.72 1.79
C ILE A 122 4.96 -15.93 1.30
N ARG A 123 5.11 -16.00 -0.02
CA ARG A 123 6.12 -16.79 -0.71
C ARG A 123 7.00 -15.84 -1.50
N GLU A 124 8.26 -15.73 -1.12
CA GLU A 124 9.22 -14.88 -1.83
C GLU A 124 9.99 -15.69 -2.85
N ILE A 125 10.14 -15.15 -4.05
CA ILE A 125 11.01 -15.67 -5.09
C ILE A 125 12.02 -14.59 -5.45
N LYS A 126 13.30 -14.92 -5.32
CA LYS A 126 14.35 -14.12 -5.94
C LYS A 126 14.36 -14.48 -7.42
N SER A 127 14.10 -13.51 -8.26
CA SER A 127 14.12 -13.75 -9.70
C SER A 127 15.55 -13.84 -10.23
N GLY A 128 15.73 -14.75 -11.19
CA GLY A 128 16.91 -14.76 -12.04
C GLY A 128 16.85 -13.67 -13.12
N GLU A 129 17.46 -13.93 -14.26
CA GLU A 129 17.33 -13.06 -15.43
C GLU A 129 15.89 -13.06 -15.97
N PRO A 130 15.33 -11.90 -16.34
CA PRO A 130 14.01 -11.83 -16.94
C PRO A 130 14.05 -12.31 -18.41
N GLU A 131 12.94 -12.90 -18.84
CA GLU A 131 12.68 -12.98 -20.28
C GLU A 131 12.27 -11.60 -20.77
N VAL A 132 12.84 -11.16 -21.90
CA VAL A 132 12.57 -9.83 -22.45
C VAL A 132 11.84 -9.92 -23.76
N LYS A 133 10.73 -9.19 -23.88
CA LYS A 133 9.99 -8.97 -25.12
C LYS A 133 10.01 -7.49 -25.46
N LEU A 134 10.19 -7.16 -26.74
CA LEU A 134 10.04 -5.80 -27.24
C LEU A 134 8.65 -5.64 -27.83
N GLN A 135 7.87 -4.75 -27.28
CA GLN A 135 6.60 -4.31 -27.86
C GLN A 135 6.82 -3.06 -28.67
N LEU A 136 6.40 -3.09 -29.92
CA LEU A 136 6.40 -1.93 -30.82
C LEU A 136 5.03 -1.26 -30.75
N GLN A 137 5.05 0.06 -30.56
CA GLN A 137 3.84 0.90 -30.61
C GLN A 137 4.08 2.07 -31.57
N GLU A 138 3.14 2.31 -32.48
CA GLU A 138 3.10 3.53 -33.26
C GLU A 138 2.49 4.66 -32.43
N LYS A 139 3.22 5.78 -32.33
CA LYS A 139 2.76 7.01 -31.67
C LYS A 139 2.95 8.18 -32.61
N GLY A 140 1.93 8.50 -33.41
CA GLY A 140 2.05 9.49 -34.48
C GLY A 140 3.09 9.04 -35.50
N ASP A 141 4.11 9.87 -35.75
CA ASP A 141 5.20 9.59 -36.70
C ASP A 141 6.38 8.80 -36.08
N TYR A 142 6.22 8.33 -34.85
CA TYR A 142 7.30 7.64 -34.11
C TYR A 142 6.96 6.18 -33.83
N LEU A 143 7.98 5.32 -33.94
CA LEU A 143 7.94 3.96 -33.41
C LEU A 143 8.54 3.99 -32.01
N VAL A 144 7.74 3.57 -31.03
CA VAL A 144 8.18 3.46 -29.63
C VAL A 144 8.42 2.00 -29.29
N PHE A 145 9.64 1.69 -28.89
CA PHE A 145 10.00 0.38 -28.37
C PHE A 145 9.76 0.36 -26.87
N GLN A 146 8.91 -0.53 -26.42
CA GLN A 146 8.63 -0.73 -25.01
C GLN A 146 9.12 -2.11 -24.58
N PRO A 147 10.17 -2.22 -23.78
CA PRO A 147 10.60 -3.50 -23.24
C PRO A 147 9.61 -3.97 -22.16
N ILE A 148 9.24 -5.23 -22.25
CA ILE A 148 8.43 -5.95 -21.27
C ILE A 148 9.29 -7.07 -20.70
N PHE A 149 9.47 -7.05 -19.40
CA PHE A 149 10.23 -8.06 -18.67
C PHE A 149 9.28 -9.08 -18.06
N THR A 150 9.54 -10.36 -18.28
CA THR A 150 8.70 -11.44 -17.76
C THR A 150 9.45 -12.22 -16.70
N TYR A 151 8.85 -12.29 -15.51
CA TYR A 151 9.34 -13.07 -14.39
C TYR A 151 8.31 -14.12 -14.01
N GLN A 152 8.67 -15.39 -14.04
CA GLN A 152 7.77 -16.49 -13.68
C GLN A 152 6.41 -16.43 -14.43
N GLY A 153 6.40 -15.97 -15.67
CA GLY A 153 5.19 -15.78 -16.47
C GLY A 153 4.44 -14.46 -16.24
N PHE A 154 4.94 -13.58 -15.38
CA PHE A 154 4.31 -12.28 -15.11
C PHE A 154 5.04 -11.15 -15.80
N GLU A 155 4.32 -10.43 -16.64
CA GLU A 155 4.85 -9.30 -17.39
C GLU A 155 4.89 -8.04 -16.53
N THR A 156 5.97 -7.29 -16.66
CA THR A 156 6.19 -6.01 -15.97
C THR A 156 6.92 -5.04 -16.89
N LYS A 157 6.72 -3.76 -16.68
CA LYS A 157 7.40 -2.67 -17.41
C LYS A 157 8.57 -2.15 -16.61
N ALA A 158 9.53 -1.51 -17.28
CA ALA A 158 10.70 -0.91 -16.63
C ALA A 158 10.32 0.08 -15.52
N THR A 159 9.20 0.80 -15.67
CA THR A 159 8.70 1.82 -14.73
C THR A 159 7.99 1.25 -13.51
N ASP A 160 7.71 -0.06 -13.48
CA ASP A 160 6.98 -0.67 -12.38
C ASP A 160 7.87 -0.83 -11.12
N LYS A 161 7.23 -1.10 -9.98
CA LYS A 161 7.89 -1.27 -8.67
C LYS A 161 8.96 -2.38 -8.73
N GLU A 162 9.92 -2.34 -7.81
CA GLU A 162 10.99 -3.34 -7.69
C GLU A 162 10.49 -4.75 -7.37
N THR A 163 9.31 -4.84 -6.80
CA THR A 163 8.66 -6.11 -6.49
C THR A 163 7.32 -6.23 -7.19
N ILE A 164 7.02 -7.43 -7.65
CA ILE A 164 5.72 -7.80 -8.20
C ILE A 164 5.00 -8.63 -7.15
N THR A 165 3.77 -8.24 -6.82
CA THR A 165 2.93 -8.94 -5.85
C THR A 165 1.80 -9.64 -6.58
N ILE A 166 1.72 -10.96 -6.44
CA ILE A 166 0.83 -11.81 -7.22
C ILE A 166 0.05 -12.73 -6.28
N PRO A 167 -1.27 -12.88 -6.44
CA PRO A 167 -2.02 -13.93 -5.78
C PRO A 167 -1.60 -15.33 -6.29
N ASP A 168 -1.23 -16.21 -5.37
CA ASP A 168 -0.83 -17.60 -5.66
C ASP A 168 -1.59 -18.56 -4.73
N GLY A 169 -2.78 -18.99 -5.14
CA GLY A 169 -3.65 -19.83 -4.33
C GLY A 169 -4.08 -19.14 -3.03
N ASP A 170 -3.68 -19.70 -1.90
CA ASP A 170 -3.92 -19.17 -0.56
C ASP A 170 -2.79 -18.24 -0.06
N LYS A 171 -1.78 -18.00 -0.90
CA LYS A 171 -0.60 -17.20 -0.59
C LYS A 171 -0.46 -16.00 -1.53
N ILE A 172 0.51 -15.19 -1.19
CA ILE A 172 0.98 -14.06 -1.97
C ILE A 172 2.40 -14.36 -2.42
N LEU A 173 2.60 -14.36 -3.71
CA LEU A 173 3.92 -14.46 -4.30
C LEU A 173 4.51 -13.06 -4.44
N ILE A 174 5.65 -12.83 -3.80
CA ILE A 174 6.46 -11.63 -4.00
C ILE A 174 7.65 -12.01 -4.86
N VAL A 175 7.69 -11.47 -6.06
CA VAL A 175 8.79 -11.68 -7.00
C VAL A 175 9.68 -10.44 -6.97
N HIS A 176 10.94 -10.63 -6.56
CA HIS A 176 11.95 -9.56 -6.59
C HIS A 176 12.54 -9.48 -8.00
N ARG A 177 12.40 -8.32 -8.64
CA ARG A 177 12.92 -8.07 -9.99
C ARG A 177 14.45 -7.96 -9.98
N ASN A 178 15.07 -8.41 -11.02
CA ASN A 178 16.49 -8.21 -11.25
C ASN A 178 16.71 -6.89 -12.04
N LYS A 179 16.71 -5.77 -11.32
CA LYS A 179 16.86 -4.43 -11.91
C LYS A 179 18.18 -4.26 -12.66
N GLU A 180 19.25 -4.86 -12.18
CA GLU A 180 20.56 -4.79 -12.84
C GLU A 180 20.52 -5.43 -14.24
N ALA A 181 19.88 -6.59 -14.37
CA ALA A 181 19.69 -7.24 -15.67
C ALA A 181 18.79 -6.42 -16.59
N GLU A 182 17.72 -5.81 -16.06
CA GLU A 182 16.84 -4.94 -16.82
C GLU A 182 17.54 -3.69 -17.32
N GLU A 183 18.30 -3.00 -16.46
CA GLU A 183 19.09 -1.82 -16.82
C GLU A 183 20.16 -2.15 -17.86
N GLY A 184 20.84 -3.29 -17.69
CA GLY A 184 21.80 -3.77 -18.68
C GLY A 184 21.18 -4.03 -20.05
N PHE A 185 19.95 -4.48 -20.12
CA PHE A 185 19.20 -4.61 -21.37
C PHE A 185 18.83 -3.25 -21.98
N LEU A 186 18.32 -2.32 -21.16
CA LEU A 186 17.96 -0.97 -21.60
C LEU A 186 19.16 -0.22 -22.19
N GLN A 187 20.32 -0.30 -21.54
CA GLN A 187 21.56 0.31 -22.05
C GLN A 187 21.97 -0.24 -23.43
N LYS A 188 21.80 -1.55 -23.64
CA LYS A 188 22.07 -2.16 -24.96
C LYS A 188 21.08 -1.66 -26.03
N LEU A 189 19.84 -1.42 -25.65
CA LEU A 189 18.81 -0.92 -26.56
C LEU A 189 19.03 0.55 -26.95
N GLU A 190 19.52 1.38 -26.01
CA GLU A 190 19.86 2.79 -26.26
C GLU A 190 21.11 2.97 -27.17
N GLY A 191 21.92 1.95 -27.25
CA GLY A 191 23.13 1.95 -28.10
C GLY A 191 22.88 1.50 -29.54
N LEU A 192 21.66 1.16 -29.91
CA LEU A 192 21.24 0.79 -31.28
C LEU A 192 20.74 1.99 -32.06
#